data_1d838cb597ac198d5a9306f6ffe8b8e0
#
_entry.id   1d838cb597ac198d5a9306f6ffe8b8e0
#
_cell.length_a   1.000
_cell.length_b   1.000
_cell.length_c   1.000
_cell.angle_alpha   90.00
_cell.angle_beta   90.00
_cell.angle_gamma   90.00
#
_symmetry.space_group_name_H-M   'P 1'
#
loop_
_entity.id
_entity.type
_entity.pdbx_description
1 polymer ?
#
loop_
_entity_poly.entity_id
_entity_poly.type
_entity_poly.pdbx_seq_one_letter_code
_entity_poly.pdbx_strand_id
1 'polypeptide(L)'
;AVYLLVCKKHGERKMKYKLLAADMDATALNSKKELTPANVNAMEKAIAQGKTVVFSTGRSISLVKPYIDMVRGMRYAVTGSGASVIDTQTGKKFLYETIDPETVKYIAARAAGYVMPIFFIDDKTYSSAWCVDNCADFGLSAYEPIYRKGMNIVDDAFAMFMADPKPVEK
;
A
#
# COMPACT_ATOMS: atom_id res chain seq x y z
N ALA A 1 -10.02 4.16 8.85
CA ALA A 1 -9.96 5.32 9.78
C ALA A 1 -9.23 6.46 9.08
N VAL A 2 -9.82 7.66 9.09
CA VAL A 2 -9.16 8.88 8.58
C VAL A 2 -8.30 9.42 9.72
N TYR A 3 -6.98 9.35 9.60
CA TYR A 3 -6.07 9.96 10.56
C TYR A 3 -5.85 11.42 10.19
N LEU A 4 -6.43 12.32 10.98
CA LEU A 4 -6.25 13.76 10.85
C LEU A 4 -5.05 14.19 11.70
N LEU A 5 -3.91 14.44 11.07
CA LEU A 5 -2.73 15.00 11.75
C LEU A 5 -2.93 16.51 11.97
N VAL A 6 -3.17 16.88 13.23
CA VAL A 6 -3.38 18.27 13.66
C VAL A 6 -2.07 18.89 14.06
N CYS A 7 -1.60 19.87 13.30
CA CYS A 7 -0.51 20.76 13.77
C CYS A 7 -1.14 22.01 14.41
N LYS A 8 -1.15 22.09 15.75
CA LYS A 8 -1.63 23.28 16.49
C LYS A 8 -0.57 24.38 16.46
N LYS A 9 -0.85 25.52 15.84
CA LYS A 9 -0.27 26.80 16.23
C LYS A 9 -1.24 27.52 17.19
N HIS A 10 -0.75 27.88 18.38
CA HIS A 10 -1.52 28.67 19.35
C HIS A 10 -1.84 30.05 18.76
N GLY A 11 -3.08 30.46 18.75
CA GLY A 11 -3.48 31.84 18.53
C GLY A 11 -4.68 32.13 17.64
N GLU A 12 -5.11 31.24 16.74
CA GLU A 12 -6.30 31.47 15.89
C GLU A 12 -7.25 30.29 15.83
N ARG A 13 -8.54 30.53 16.00
CA ARG A 13 -9.64 29.54 16.05
C ARG A 13 -9.93 28.79 14.73
N LYS A 14 -9.11 28.91 13.70
CA LYS A 14 -9.20 28.08 12.48
C LYS A 14 -8.05 27.08 12.45
N MET A 15 -8.34 25.84 12.85
CA MET A 15 -7.39 24.73 12.64
C MET A 15 -7.15 24.57 11.14
N LYS A 16 -5.94 24.91 10.67
CA LYS A 16 -5.57 24.85 9.27
C LYS A 16 -4.83 23.53 9.00
N TYR A 17 -5.59 22.49 8.66
CA TYR A 17 -5.00 21.24 8.21
C TYR A 17 -4.25 21.46 6.90
N LYS A 18 -3.01 20.93 6.80
CA LYS A 18 -2.17 20.99 5.60
C LYS A 18 -2.03 19.65 4.91
N LEU A 19 -2.19 18.56 5.67
CA LEU A 19 -2.05 17.19 5.20
C LEU A 19 -3.32 16.40 5.53
N LEU A 20 -3.78 15.62 4.55
CA LEU A 20 -4.79 14.59 4.68
C LEU A 20 -4.13 13.24 4.34
N ALA A 21 -3.99 12.37 5.32
CA ALA A 21 -3.61 10.97 5.11
C ALA A 21 -4.88 10.11 5.14
N ALA A 22 -5.18 9.48 4.03
CA ALA A 22 -6.37 8.64 3.88
C ALA A 22 -5.96 7.16 3.80
N ASP A 23 -6.52 6.33 4.67
CA ASP A 23 -6.47 4.89 4.49
C ASP A 23 -7.31 4.49 3.27
N MET A 24 -6.98 3.35 2.67
CA MET A 24 -7.62 2.91 1.43
C MET A 24 -8.79 1.95 1.69
N ASP A 25 -8.51 0.82 2.30
CA ASP A 25 -9.48 -0.26 2.41
C ASP A 25 -10.56 0.06 3.47
N ALA A 26 -11.84 -0.07 3.08
CA ALA A 26 -13.00 0.33 3.89
C ALA A 26 -13.01 1.83 4.33
N THR A 27 -12.17 2.67 3.71
CA THR A 27 -12.11 4.13 3.97
C THR A 27 -12.25 4.94 2.69
N ALA A 28 -11.20 5.02 1.86
CA ALA A 28 -11.25 5.73 0.58
C ALA A 28 -11.88 4.88 -0.54
N LEU A 29 -11.78 3.56 -0.43
CA LEU A 29 -12.32 2.60 -1.39
C LEU A 29 -13.67 2.05 -0.92
N ASN A 30 -14.56 1.81 -1.90
CA ASN A 30 -15.83 1.13 -1.66
C ASN A 30 -15.65 -0.38 -1.44
N SER A 31 -16.75 -1.13 -1.23
CA SER A 31 -16.73 -2.59 -1.03
C SER A 31 -16.19 -3.36 -2.24
N LYS A 32 -16.23 -2.77 -3.44
CA LYS A 32 -15.66 -3.33 -4.67
C LYS A 32 -14.18 -2.96 -4.87
N LYS A 33 -13.54 -2.33 -3.85
CA LYS A 33 -12.16 -1.86 -3.92
C LYS A 33 -11.92 -0.76 -4.98
N GLU A 34 -12.94 0.04 -5.28
CA GLU A 34 -12.88 1.12 -6.25
C GLU A 34 -12.80 2.48 -5.55
N LEU A 35 -11.98 3.38 -6.07
CA LEU A 35 -11.96 4.78 -5.68
C LEU A 35 -13.08 5.51 -6.43
N THR A 36 -14.10 5.96 -5.68
CA THR A 36 -15.30 6.56 -6.29
C THR A 36 -15.00 7.96 -6.89
N PRO A 37 -15.72 8.38 -7.96
CA PRO A 37 -15.57 9.73 -8.50
C PRO A 37 -15.78 10.83 -7.45
N ALA A 38 -16.66 10.60 -6.46
CA ALA A 38 -16.89 11.54 -5.37
C ALA A 38 -15.64 11.73 -4.50
N ASN A 39 -14.94 10.62 -4.15
CA ASN A 39 -13.72 10.67 -3.37
C ASN A 39 -12.56 11.28 -4.18
N VAL A 40 -12.42 10.93 -5.46
CA VAL A 40 -11.44 11.57 -6.37
C VAL A 40 -11.64 13.09 -6.38
N ASN A 41 -12.87 13.56 -6.66
CA ASN A 41 -13.19 14.99 -6.69
C ASN A 41 -12.92 15.70 -5.36
N ALA A 42 -13.21 15.05 -4.23
CA ALA A 42 -12.94 15.62 -2.91
C ALA A 42 -11.42 15.77 -2.64
N MET A 43 -10.63 14.76 -3.01
CA MET A 43 -9.17 14.79 -2.88
C MET A 43 -8.56 15.86 -3.80
N GLU A 44 -8.97 15.94 -5.06
CA GLU A 44 -8.50 16.97 -6.01
C GLU A 44 -8.85 18.39 -5.55
N LYS A 45 -10.05 18.59 -5.00
CA LYS A 45 -10.44 19.89 -4.41
C LYS A 45 -9.56 20.27 -3.23
N ALA A 46 -9.21 19.31 -2.37
CA ALA A 46 -8.28 19.56 -1.25
C ALA A 46 -6.89 19.93 -1.76
N ILE A 47 -6.39 19.22 -2.77
CA ILE A 47 -5.09 19.51 -3.41
C ILE A 47 -5.10 20.90 -4.05
N ALA A 48 -6.15 21.26 -4.78
CA ALA A 48 -6.31 22.58 -5.40
C ALA A 48 -6.33 23.74 -4.38
N GLN A 49 -6.74 23.45 -3.13
CA GLN A 49 -6.66 24.39 -2.00
C GLN A 49 -5.28 24.41 -1.31
N GLY A 50 -4.26 23.82 -1.91
CA GLY A 50 -2.89 23.78 -1.36
C GLY A 50 -2.70 22.79 -0.20
N LYS A 51 -3.56 21.75 -0.10
CA LYS A 51 -3.38 20.65 0.86
C LYS A 51 -2.57 19.53 0.22
N THR A 52 -1.78 18.84 1.02
CA THR A 52 -1.17 17.58 0.62
C THR A 52 -2.16 16.45 0.95
N VAL A 53 -2.48 15.63 -0.04
CA VAL A 53 -3.29 14.41 0.14
C VAL A 53 -2.42 13.21 -0.16
N VAL A 54 -2.42 12.23 0.72
CA VAL A 54 -1.66 10.98 0.58
C VAL A 54 -2.52 9.78 0.93
N PHE A 55 -2.30 8.67 0.25
CA PHE A 55 -2.75 7.37 0.78
C PHE A 55 -1.78 6.90 1.86
N SER A 56 -2.32 6.33 2.94
CA SER A 56 -1.57 5.68 4.01
C SER A 56 -2.17 4.28 4.21
N THR A 57 -1.45 3.26 3.74
CA THR A 57 -2.03 1.94 3.55
C THR A 57 -1.05 0.80 3.83
N GLY A 58 -1.60 -0.37 4.11
CA GLY A 58 -0.82 -1.62 4.19
C GLY A 58 -0.42 -2.21 2.84
N ARG A 59 -0.91 -1.65 1.73
CA ARG A 59 -0.56 -2.12 0.39
C ARG A 59 0.84 -1.66 -0.01
N SER A 60 1.46 -2.41 -0.94
CA SER A 60 2.72 -1.99 -1.60
C SER A 60 2.46 -0.86 -2.61
N ILE A 61 3.53 -0.19 -3.03
CA ILE A 61 3.42 0.87 -4.02
C ILE A 61 2.88 0.36 -5.36
N SER A 62 3.20 -0.86 -5.78
CA SER A 62 2.68 -1.44 -7.02
C SER A 62 1.15 -1.59 -7.01
N LEU A 63 0.56 -1.84 -5.85
CA LEU A 63 -0.90 -1.97 -5.67
C LEU A 63 -1.59 -0.62 -5.44
N VAL A 64 -0.86 0.42 -5.07
CA VAL A 64 -1.39 1.76 -4.77
C VAL A 64 -1.31 2.71 -5.96
N LYS A 65 -0.25 2.59 -6.76
CA LYS A 65 0.05 3.48 -7.90
C LYS A 65 -1.14 3.72 -8.85
N PRO A 66 -1.91 2.68 -9.25
CA PRO A 66 -3.07 2.89 -10.11
C PRO A 66 -4.12 3.84 -9.51
N TYR A 67 -4.28 3.86 -8.18
CA TYR A 67 -5.24 4.75 -7.50
C TYR A 67 -4.68 6.17 -7.36
N ILE A 68 -3.37 6.32 -7.15
CA ILE A 68 -2.71 7.63 -7.13
C ILE A 68 -2.88 8.32 -8.47
N ASP A 69 -2.73 7.58 -9.57
CA ASP A 69 -2.84 8.10 -10.93
C ASP A 69 -4.27 8.56 -11.29
N MET A 70 -5.29 8.10 -10.55
CA MET A 70 -6.66 8.57 -10.69
C MET A 70 -6.90 9.96 -10.08
N VAL A 71 -6.02 10.42 -9.16
CA VAL A 71 -6.20 11.69 -8.42
C VAL A 71 -5.18 12.70 -8.89
N ARG A 72 -5.62 13.64 -9.70
CA ARG A 72 -4.74 14.68 -10.25
C ARG A 72 -4.09 15.50 -9.12
N GLY A 73 -2.75 15.54 -9.14
CA GLY A 73 -1.95 16.27 -8.18
C GLY A 73 -1.59 15.49 -6.90
N MET A 74 -2.07 14.26 -6.73
CA MET A 74 -1.57 13.37 -5.69
C MET A 74 -0.15 12.93 -6.06
N ARG A 75 0.78 13.05 -5.12
CA ARG A 75 2.21 12.84 -5.38
C ARG A 75 2.86 11.87 -4.41
N TYR A 76 2.42 11.84 -3.17
CA TYR A 76 3.09 11.10 -2.11
C TYR A 76 2.21 9.95 -1.62
N ALA A 77 2.85 8.88 -1.16
CA ALA A 77 2.17 7.76 -0.50
C ALA A 77 2.97 7.24 0.70
N VAL A 78 2.25 6.71 1.67
CA VAL A 78 2.77 5.89 2.75
C VAL A 78 2.29 4.48 2.50
N THR A 79 3.20 3.54 2.30
CA THR A 79 2.91 2.16 1.87
C THR A 79 3.53 1.13 2.81
N GLY A 80 3.18 -0.15 2.65
CA GLY A 80 3.73 -1.23 3.47
C GLY A 80 3.47 -1.04 4.97
N SER A 81 2.30 -0.50 5.36
CA SER A 81 1.98 -0.17 6.76
C SER A 81 2.95 0.83 7.41
N GLY A 82 3.54 1.72 6.61
CA GLY A 82 4.48 2.74 7.08
C GLY A 82 5.95 2.40 6.79
N ALA A 83 6.25 1.24 6.22
CA ALA A 83 7.61 0.86 5.86
C ALA A 83 8.22 1.76 4.77
N SER A 84 7.38 2.36 3.92
CA SER A 84 7.85 3.25 2.86
C SER A 84 7.05 4.54 2.80
N VAL A 85 7.76 5.68 2.65
CA VAL A 85 7.20 7.00 2.30
C VAL A 85 7.84 7.44 1.00
N ILE A 86 7.06 7.52 -0.06
CA ILE A 86 7.56 7.71 -1.42
C ILE A 86 6.95 8.92 -2.13
N ASP A 87 7.78 9.62 -2.89
CA ASP A 87 7.39 10.54 -3.94
C ASP A 87 7.17 9.74 -5.22
N THR A 88 5.94 9.55 -5.62
CA THR A 88 5.56 8.66 -6.74
C THR A 88 5.87 9.24 -8.12
N GLN A 89 6.23 10.53 -8.19
CA GLN A 89 6.65 11.17 -9.45
C GLN A 89 8.15 10.99 -9.71
N THR A 90 8.96 11.03 -8.65
CA THR A 90 10.42 10.94 -8.76
C THR A 90 10.97 9.57 -8.37
N GLY A 91 10.17 8.73 -7.71
CA GLY A 91 10.62 7.48 -7.11
C GLY A 91 11.46 7.65 -5.83
N LYS A 92 11.66 8.91 -5.37
CA LYS A 92 12.44 9.17 -4.15
C LYS A 92 11.72 8.63 -2.93
N LYS A 93 12.39 7.77 -2.19
CA LYS A 93 11.94 7.30 -0.87
C LYS A 93 12.48 8.22 0.21
N PHE A 94 11.59 8.80 1.03
CA PHE A 94 11.93 9.62 2.20
C PHE A 94 12.13 8.75 3.43
N LEU A 95 11.43 7.62 3.49
CA LEU A 95 11.59 6.53 4.45
C LEU A 95 11.52 5.23 3.67
N TYR A 96 12.38 4.29 4.03
CA TYR A 96 12.39 2.95 3.47
C TYR A 96 12.97 2.00 4.51
N GLU A 97 12.10 1.28 5.20
CA GLU A 97 12.45 0.29 6.20
C GLU A 97 12.17 -1.11 5.68
N THR A 98 13.05 -2.02 5.95
CA THR A 98 12.95 -3.40 5.49
C THR A 98 13.28 -4.38 6.62
N ILE A 99 12.74 -5.58 6.50
CA ILE A 99 13.11 -6.73 7.32
C ILE A 99 14.30 -7.41 6.62
N ASP A 100 15.32 -7.75 7.40
CA ASP A 100 16.49 -8.43 6.86
C ASP A 100 16.16 -9.84 6.32
N PRO A 101 16.88 -10.32 5.28
CA PRO A 101 16.56 -11.58 4.63
C PRO A 101 16.61 -12.81 5.54
N GLU A 102 17.50 -12.85 6.54
CA GLU A 102 17.61 -14.01 7.45
C GLU A 102 16.39 -14.09 8.38
N THR A 103 15.92 -12.95 8.89
CA THR A 103 14.66 -12.89 9.66
C THR A 103 13.47 -13.35 8.80
N VAL A 104 13.40 -12.93 7.53
CA VAL A 104 12.33 -13.36 6.62
C VAL A 104 12.40 -14.84 6.32
N LYS A 105 13.60 -15.40 6.07
CA LYS A 105 13.81 -16.85 5.90
C LYS A 105 13.31 -17.63 7.11
N TYR A 106 13.66 -17.16 8.32
CA TYR A 106 13.23 -17.81 9.56
C TYR A 106 11.71 -17.85 9.68
N ILE A 107 11.02 -16.75 9.34
CA ILE A 107 9.56 -16.66 9.34
C ILE A 107 8.98 -17.55 8.23
N ALA A 108 9.48 -17.42 7.01
CA ALA A 108 9.00 -18.15 5.84
C ALA A 108 9.07 -19.66 6.04
N ALA A 109 10.18 -20.18 6.58
CA ALA A 109 10.35 -21.62 6.85
C ALA A 109 9.31 -22.19 7.84
N ARG A 110 8.72 -21.34 8.69
CA ARG A 110 7.69 -21.73 9.67
C ARG A 110 6.28 -21.48 9.20
N ALA A 111 6.10 -20.53 8.29
CA ALA A 111 4.79 -20.12 7.78
C ALA A 111 4.39 -20.87 6.50
N ALA A 112 5.33 -21.49 5.81
CA ALA A 112 5.07 -22.23 4.58
C ALA A 112 3.99 -23.31 4.79
N GLY A 113 2.99 -23.31 3.91
CA GLY A 113 1.84 -24.22 3.98
C GLY A 113 0.70 -23.77 4.89
N TYR A 114 0.86 -22.71 5.70
CA TYR A 114 -0.17 -22.20 6.62
C TYR A 114 -0.74 -20.84 6.22
N VAL A 115 -0.01 -20.07 5.41
CA VAL A 115 -0.38 -18.70 5.06
C VAL A 115 -0.19 -18.44 3.57
N MET A 116 -0.92 -17.44 3.06
CA MET A 116 -0.66 -16.87 1.74
C MET A 116 0.56 -15.95 1.83
N PRO A 117 1.70 -16.28 1.18
CA PRO A 117 2.85 -15.40 1.16
C PRO A 117 2.58 -14.20 0.25
N ILE A 118 2.84 -13.00 0.76
CA ILE A 118 2.85 -11.77 -0.03
C ILE A 118 4.13 -11.03 0.35
N PHE A 119 5.11 -11.01 -0.54
CA PHE A 119 6.38 -10.32 -0.35
C PHE A 119 6.40 -8.97 -1.07
N PHE A 120 6.81 -7.92 -0.36
CA PHE A 120 7.07 -6.59 -0.94
C PHE A 120 8.58 -6.42 -1.06
N ILE A 121 9.09 -6.49 -2.27
CA ILE A 121 10.51 -6.47 -2.59
C ILE A 121 10.74 -5.51 -3.76
N ASP A 122 11.62 -4.50 -3.59
CA ASP A 122 12.01 -3.55 -4.64
C ASP A 122 10.80 -2.93 -5.36
N ASP A 123 9.84 -2.39 -4.59
CA ASP A 123 8.59 -1.78 -5.07
C ASP A 123 7.64 -2.74 -5.81
N LYS A 124 7.94 -4.03 -5.83
CA LYS A 124 7.11 -5.07 -6.44
C LYS A 124 6.46 -5.94 -5.37
N THR A 125 5.37 -6.53 -5.73
CA THR A 125 4.64 -7.49 -4.87
C THR A 125 4.69 -8.86 -5.52
N TYR A 126 5.00 -9.88 -4.73
CA TYR A 126 5.07 -11.27 -5.18
C TYR A 126 4.15 -12.15 -4.36
N SER A 127 3.49 -13.11 -5.01
CA SER A 127 2.72 -14.16 -4.35
C SER A 127 2.70 -15.43 -5.19
N SER A 128 2.37 -16.56 -4.56
CA SER A 128 2.23 -17.86 -5.24
C SER A 128 0.95 -17.92 -6.07
N ALA A 129 1.02 -18.53 -7.26
CA ALA A 129 -0.13 -18.72 -8.15
C ALA A 129 -1.28 -19.41 -7.43
N TRP A 130 -0.99 -20.53 -6.75
CA TRP A 130 -2.00 -21.27 -5.99
C TRP A 130 -2.74 -20.40 -4.97
N CYS A 131 -2.03 -19.53 -4.25
CA CYS A 131 -2.65 -18.65 -3.25
C CYS A 131 -3.58 -17.62 -3.88
N VAL A 132 -3.19 -17.07 -5.03
CA VAL A 132 -4.03 -16.10 -5.76
C VAL A 132 -5.25 -16.77 -6.34
N ASP A 133 -5.12 -18.00 -6.87
CA ASP A 133 -6.23 -18.80 -7.39
C ASP A 133 -7.24 -19.21 -6.30
N ASN A 134 -6.77 -19.36 -5.07
CA ASN A 134 -7.56 -19.75 -3.92
C ASN A 134 -7.73 -18.63 -2.87
N CYS A 135 -7.79 -17.36 -3.30
CA CYS A 135 -7.99 -16.20 -2.44
C CYS A 135 -9.18 -16.35 -1.47
N ALA A 136 -10.23 -17.10 -1.86
CA ALA A 136 -11.40 -17.33 -1.03
C ALA A 136 -11.06 -18.08 0.26
N ASP A 137 -10.13 -19.02 0.23
CA ASP A 137 -9.71 -19.82 1.39
C ASP A 137 -9.02 -18.95 2.46
N PHE A 138 -8.49 -17.80 2.04
CA PHE A 138 -7.86 -16.80 2.90
C PHE A 138 -8.78 -15.63 3.26
N GLY A 139 -10.07 -15.67 2.86
CA GLY A 139 -11.00 -14.55 3.06
C GLY A 139 -10.71 -13.33 2.20
N LEU A 140 -9.96 -13.49 1.09
CA LEU A 140 -9.42 -12.40 0.27
C LEU A 140 -10.06 -12.33 -1.14
N SER A 141 -11.23 -12.94 -1.37
CA SER A 141 -11.90 -12.96 -2.69
C SER A 141 -12.03 -11.57 -3.34
N ALA A 142 -12.33 -10.53 -2.55
CA ALA A 142 -12.46 -9.17 -3.06
C ALA A 142 -11.13 -8.55 -3.55
N TYR A 143 -10.01 -9.15 -3.21
CA TYR A 143 -8.66 -8.69 -3.59
C TYR A 143 -8.11 -9.42 -4.82
N GLU A 144 -8.67 -10.57 -5.19
CA GLU A 144 -8.16 -11.38 -6.31
C GLU A 144 -7.95 -10.57 -7.60
N PRO A 145 -8.90 -9.73 -8.09
CA PRO A 145 -8.71 -8.95 -9.30
C PRO A 145 -7.56 -7.93 -9.19
N ILE A 146 -7.33 -7.41 -7.97
CA ILE A 146 -6.25 -6.46 -7.68
C ILE A 146 -4.91 -7.18 -7.70
N TYR A 147 -4.84 -8.37 -7.10
CA TYR A 147 -3.65 -9.19 -7.04
C TYR A 147 -3.22 -9.65 -8.43
N ARG A 148 -4.15 -10.16 -9.23
CA ARG A 148 -3.85 -10.56 -10.61
C ARG A 148 -3.33 -9.42 -11.49
N LYS A 149 -3.78 -8.20 -11.25
CA LYS A 149 -3.36 -7.02 -12.00
C LYS A 149 -2.06 -6.40 -11.50
N GLY A 150 -1.80 -6.46 -10.20
CA GLY A 150 -0.75 -5.65 -9.56
C GLY A 150 0.38 -6.45 -8.90
N MET A 151 0.29 -7.79 -8.87
CA MET A 151 1.35 -8.64 -8.33
C MET A 151 2.13 -9.38 -9.42
N ASN A 152 3.37 -9.70 -9.13
CA ASN A 152 4.14 -10.69 -9.84
C ASN A 152 3.76 -12.07 -9.27
N ILE A 153 2.95 -12.80 -10.01
CA ILE A 153 2.49 -14.14 -9.62
C ILE A 153 3.54 -15.14 -10.08
N VAL A 154 4.08 -15.91 -9.14
CA VAL A 154 5.10 -16.95 -9.36
C VAL A 154 4.54 -18.31 -8.93
N ASP A 155 5.16 -19.40 -9.37
CA ASP A 155 4.70 -20.74 -9.01
C ASP A 155 4.72 -20.96 -7.48
N ASP A 156 5.83 -20.62 -6.83
CA ASP A 156 6.00 -20.68 -5.38
C ASP A 156 6.81 -19.48 -4.89
N ALA A 157 6.15 -18.57 -4.18
CA ALA A 157 6.79 -17.35 -3.67
C ALA A 157 7.75 -17.63 -2.50
N PHE A 158 7.51 -18.68 -1.71
CA PHE A 158 8.48 -19.08 -0.68
C PHE A 158 9.74 -19.65 -1.31
N ALA A 159 9.62 -20.56 -2.28
CA ALA A 159 10.76 -21.11 -2.99
C ALA A 159 11.55 -20.03 -3.73
N MET A 160 10.85 -19.09 -4.40
CA MET A 160 11.48 -17.94 -5.03
C MET A 160 12.30 -17.12 -4.02
N PHE A 161 11.70 -16.78 -2.88
CA PHE A 161 12.39 -15.99 -1.86
C PHE A 161 13.59 -16.75 -1.26
N MET A 162 13.44 -18.04 -0.99
CA MET A 162 14.54 -18.85 -0.45
C MET A 162 15.72 -19.03 -1.40
N ALA A 163 15.45 -18.99 -2.72
CA ALA A 163 16.49 -19.10 -3.76
C ALA A 163 17.31 -17.80 -3.92
N ASP A 164 16.69 -16.63 -3.76
CA ASP A 164 17.33 -15.30 -3.88
C ASP A 164 16.77 -14.34 -2.80
N PRO A 165 17.19 -14.51 -1.53
CA PRO A 165 16.67 -13.72 -0.43
C PRO A 165 17.07 -12.25 -0.52
N LYS A 166 16.10 -11.36 -0.42
CA LYS A 166 16.28 -9.90 -0.45
C LYS A 166 15.62 -9.24 0.75
N PRO A 167 16.04 -8.03 1.12
CA PRO A 167 15.28 -7.23 2.09
C PRO A 167 13.83 -7.06 1.63
N VAL A 168 12.87 -7.23 2.54
CA VAL A 168 11.44 -7.08 2.25
C VAL A 168 10.85 -5.93 3.05
N GLU A 169 9.96 -5.14 2.43
CA GLU A 169 9.24 -4.06 3.12
C GLU A 169 8.16 -4.62 4.06
N LYS A 170 7.62 -5.78 3.71
CA LYS A 170 6.56 -6.45 4.45
C LYS A 170 6.45 -7.90 4.03
#